data_a99e8f579c9f12cc18de843f06919fc2
#
_entry.id   a99e8f579c9f12cc18de843f06919fc2
#
_cell.length_a   1.000
_cell.length_b   1.000
_cell.length_c   1.000
_cell.angle_alpha   90.00
_cell.angle_beta   90.00
_cell.angle_gamma   90.00
#
_symmetry.space_group_name_H-M   'P 1'
#
loop_
_entity.id
_entity.type
_entity.pdbx_description
1 polymer ?
#
loop_
_entity_poly.entity_id
_entity_poly.type
_entity_poly.pdbx_seq_one_letter_code
_entity_poly.pdbx_strand_id
1 'polypeptide(L)' 'MSKEQQEFLKDRAKAYIKTFKGVPAESVLEDLAKFCRANESTFHKDSRLEGIMQGRREVWLRISQHL' A
#
# COMPACT_ATOMS: atom_id res chain seq x y z
N MET A 1 -18.92 -3.95 14.71
CA MET A 1 -19.02 -3.46 13.33
C MET A 1 -20.36 -3.87 12.73
N SER A 2 -21.07 -2.97 12.05
CA SER A 2 -22.36 -3.30 11.44
C SER A 2 -22.17 -4.23 10.23
N LYS A 3 -23.26 -4.94 9.86
CA LYS A 3 -23.24 -5.82 8.70
C LYS A 3 -22.91 -5.05 7.41
N GLU A 4 -23.45 -3.84 7.26
CA GLU A 4 -23.19 -2.96 6.12
C GLU A 4 -21.71 -2.55 6.04
N GLN A 5 -21.11 -2.24 7.17
CA GLN A 5 -19.69 -1.90 7.22
C GLN A 5 -18.81 -3.10 6.85
N GLN A 6 -19.19 -4.30 7.27
CA GLN A 6 -18.48 -5.53 6.92
C GLN A 6 -18.54 -5.80 5.42
N GLU A 7 -19.70 -5.61 4.79
CA GLU A 7 -19.87 -5.79 3.35
C GLU A 7 -19.05 -4.77 2.57
N PHE A 8 -19.04 -3.51 3.02
CA PHE A 8 -18.22 -2.46 2.41
C PHE A 8 -16.74 -2.82 2.44
N LEU A 9 -16.24 -3.30 3.57
CA LEU A 9 -14.84 -3.69 3.72
C LEU A 9 -14.47 -4.88 2.83
N LYS A 10 -15.37 -5.85 2.70
CA LYS A 10 -15.19 -7.00 1.81
C LYS A 10 -15.12 -6.57 0.35
N ASP A 11 -16.01 -5.69 -0.06
CA ASP A 11 -16.06 -5.19 -1.44
C ASP A 11 -14.81 -4.41 -1.78
N ARG A 12 -14.31 -3.61 -0.84
CA ARG A 12 -13.06 -2.88 -1.01
C ARG A 12 -11.87 -3.83 -1.16
N ALA A 13 -11.79 -4.84 -0.31
CA ALA A 13 -10.71 -5.83 -0.39
C ALA A 13 -10.73 -6.57 -1.72
N LYS A 14 -11.90 -6.96 -2.20
CA LYS A 14 -12.07 -7.60 -3.52
C LYS A 14 -11.60 -6.68 -4.65
N ALA A 15 -11.90 -5.39 -4.57
CA ALA A 15 -11.47 -4.42 -5.57
C ALA A 15 -9.95 -4.31 -5.62
N TYR A 16 -9.28 -4.27 -4.47
CA TYR A 16 -7.82 -4.27 -4.40
C TYR A 16 -7.23 -5.54 -5.03
N ILE A 17 -7.73 -6.69 -4.64
CA ILE A 17 -7.25 -7.98 -5.16
C ILE A 17 -7.44 -8.06 -6.68
N LYS A 18 -8.59 -7.66 -7.17
CA LYS A 18 -8.92 -7.70 -8.59
C LYS A 18 -8.05 -6.75 -9.40
N THR A 19 -7.80 -5.55 -8.88
CA THR A 19 -6.98 -4.52 -9.52
C THR A 19 -5.52 -4.93 -9.62
N PHE A 20 -4.99 -5.54 -8.54
CA PHE A 20 -3.58 -5.91 -8.45
C PHE A 20 -3.33 -7.38 -8.75
N LYS A 21 -4.06 -7.94 -9.70
CA LYS A 21 -3.93 -9.33 -10.11
C LYS A 21 -3.28 -9.43 -11.50
N GLY A 22 -2.39 -10.41 -11.67
CA GLY A 22 -1.77 -10.69 -12.96
C GLY A 22 -0.40 -10.04 -13.14
N VAL A 23 0.24 -10.33 -14.27
CA VAL A 23 1.62 -9.91 -14.55
C VAL A 23 1.79 -8.39 -14.60
N PRO A 24 0.91 -7.63 -15.29
CA PRO A 24 1.05 -6.17 -15.27
C PRO A 24 0.95 -5.58 -13.86
N ALA A 25 0.08 -6.11 -13.02
CA ALA A 25 -0.06 -5.67 -11.65
C ALA A 25 1.18 -5.97 -10.82
N GLU A 26 1.81 -7.11 -11.02
CA GLU A 26 3.05 -7.46 -10.34
C GLU A 26 4.16 -6.45 -10.64
N SER A 27 4.27 -6.02 -11.90
CA SER A 27 5.24 -5.02 -12.31
C SER A 27 4.99 -3.67 -11.63
N VAL A 28 3.73 -3.26 -11.57
CA VAL A 28 3.35 -2.01 -10.89
C VAL A 28 3.62 -2.08 -9.39
N LEU A 29 3.29 -3.20 -8.77
CA LEU A 29 3.54 -3.40 -7.33
C LEU A 29 5.03 -3.37 -7.01
N GLU A 30 5.86 -3.97 -7.87
CA GLU A 30 7.30 -3.94 -7.70
C GLU A 30 7.83 -2.51 -7.75
N ASP A 31 7.38 -1.73 -8.71
CA ASP A 31 7.76 -0.32 -8.84
C ASP A 31 7.32 0.49 -7.62
N LEU A 32 6.07 0.33 -7.19
CA LEU A 32 5.55 1.03 -6.02
C LEU A 32 6.30 0.65 -4.74
N ALA A 33 6.64 -0.63 -4.59
CA ALA A 33 7.40 -1.09 -3.44
C ALA A 33 8.76 -0.40 -3.35
N LYS A 34 9.44 -0.27 -4.48
CA LYS A 34 10.74 0.44 -4.55
C LYS A 34 10.57 1.92 -4.28
N PHE A 35 9.60 2.56 -4.90
CA PHE A 35 9.32 3.98 -4.70
C PHE A 35 8.99 4.30 -3.25
N CYS A 36 8.19 3.44 -2.61
CA CYS A 36 7.76 3.62 -1.22
C CYS A 36 8.78 3.08 -0.20
N ARG A 37 9.89 2.52 -0.66
CA ARG A 37 10.92 1.93 0.19
C ARG A 37 10.35 0.90 1.18
N ALA A 38 9.53 0.00 0.66
CA ALA A 38 8.81 -0.98 1.48
C ALA A 38 9.72 -1.84 2.35
N ASN A 39 10.93 -2.14 1.85
CA ASN A 39 11.92 -2.99 2.53
C ASN A 39 13.14 -2.24 3.05
N GLU A 40 13.06 -0.92 3.11
CA GLU A 40 14.16 -0.07 3.56
C GLU A 40 13.77 0.77 4.76
N SER A 41 14.77 1.25 5.50
CA SER A 41 14.53 2.19 6.60
C SER A 41 14.02 3.53 6.06
N THR A 42 13.03 4.11 6.74
CA THR A 42 12.53 5.44 6.45
C THR A 42 13.28 6.53 7.21
N PHE A 43 14.23 6.14 8.07
CA PHE A 43 15.01 7.09 8.86
C PHE A 43 15.86 7.98 7.96
N HIS A 44 15.85 9.28 8.23
CA HIS A 44 16.66 10.26 7.54
C HIS A 44 17.05 11.37 8.51
N LYS A 45 18.25 11.95 8.35
CA LYS A 45 18.74 13.06 9.19
C LYS A 45 17.83 14.29 9.07
N ASP A 46 17.29 14.54 7.88
CA ASP A 46 16.34 15.62 7.67
C ASP A 46 14.94 15.10 7.99
N SER A 47 14.32 15.66 9.04
CA SER A 47 13.00 15.23 9.51
C SER A 47 11.90 15.41 8.46
N ARG A 48 12.05 16.39 7.57
CA ARG A 48 11.09 16.65 6.49
C ARG A 48 11.12 15.53 5.46
N LEU A 49 12.33 15.08 5.06
CA LEU A 49 12.49 13.96 4.13
C LEU A 49 12.03 12.66 4.78
N GLU A 50 12.32 12.46 6.05
CA GLU A 50 11.84 11.30 6.80
C GLU A 50 10.32 11.24 6.79
N GLY A 51 9.64 12.37 7.04
CA GLY A 51 8.18 12.44 7.00
C GLY A 51 7.61 12.09 5.64
N ILE A 52 8.25 12.55 4.56
CA ILE A 52 7.84 12.22 3.19
C ILE A 52 7.98 10.72 2.94
N MET A 53 9.09 10.12 3.33
CA MET A 53 9.34 8.69 3.17
C MET A 53 8.34 7.85 3.97
N GLN A 54 8.03 8.26 5.20
CA GLN A 54 7.02 7.59 6.02
C GLN A 54 5.63 7.65 5.39
N GLY A 55 5.26 8.79 4.82
CA GLY A 55 4.00 8.95 4.11
C GLY A 55 3.89 8.02 2.90
N ARG A 56 4.95 7.90 2.12
CA ARG A 56 5.01 6.97 0.99
C ARG A 56 4.88 5.52 1.45
N ARG A 57 5.53 5.18 2.54
CA ARG A 57 5.45 3.84 3.11
C ARG A 57 4.05 3.52 3.60
N GLU A 58 3.34 4.49 4.18
CA GLU A 58 1.96 4.31 4.60
C GLU A 58 1.04 3.95 3.44
N VAL A 59 1.23 4.58 2.29
CA VAL A 59 0.47 4.25 1.08
C VAL A 59 0.74 2.82 0.65
N TRP A 60 2.01 2.40 0.64
CA TRP A 60 2.38 1.02 0.32
C TRP A 60 1.72 0.04 1.28
N LEU A 61 1.76 0.33 2.59
CA LEU A 61 1.13 -0.51 3.60
C LEU A 61 -0.37 -0.64 3.39
N ARG A 62 -1.02 0.46 2.98
CA ARG A 62 -2.45 0.45 2.68
C ARG A 62 -2.78 -0.52 1.54
N ILE A 63 -1.99 -0.51 0.49
CA ILE A 63 -2.17 -1.41 -0.64
C ILE A 63 -1.91 -2.85 -0.21
N SER A 64 -0.78 -3.10 0.45
CA SER A 64 -0.36 -4.45 0.82
C SER A 64 -1.27 -5.11 1.85
N GLN A 65 -1.92 -4.33 2.72
CA GLN A 65 -2.92 -4.85 3.66
C GLN A 65 -4.06 -5.58 2.97
N HIS A 66 -4.39 -5.21 1.76
CA HIS A 66 -5.52 -5.77 1.02
C HIS A 66 -5.12 -6.93 0.12
N LEU A 67 -3.85 -7.20 0.03
CA LEU A 67 -3.32 -8.29 -0.80
C LEU A 67 -2.85 -9.45 0.06
#